data_7dadbd6f1f9401f1143c70ec92082688
#
_entry.id   7dadbd6f1f9401f1143c70ec92082688
#
_cell.length_a   1.000
_cell.length_b   1.000
_cell.length_c   1.000
_cell.angle_alpha   90.00
_cell.angle_beta   90.00
_cell.angle_gamma   90.00
#
_symmetry.space_group_name_H-M   'P 1'
#
loop_
_entity.id
_entity.type
_entity.pdbx_description
1 polymer ?
#
loop_
_entity_poly.entity_id
_entity_poly.type
_entity_poly.pdbx_seq_one_letter_code
_entity_poly.pdbx_strand_id
1 'polypeptide(L)'
;KERTGIERAIGSNTFAAKKFSSGMYEKYTGLVYEQQMFIEGFLKYVSEKNKNFYKEKINQPVINEVKDMSKNLLSYGENRDVNFETDPTIWFSKMTEKINILRQIEDHISTDMIESIEAYSSNQTNFMYFLVLVSIFLIIIIVNLVIFFNSNISKAISKIYNGIEQFMKYLNREINELEYIDF
;
A
#
# COMPACT_ATOMS: atom_id res chain seq x y z
N LYS A 1 -16.26 0.90 14.11
CA LYS A 1 -17.68 0.72 13.71
C LYS A 1 -18.37 -0.37 14.52
N GLU A 2 -17.83 -1.58 14.62
CA GLU A 2 -18.44 -2.68 15.40
C GLU A 2 -18.63 -2.32 16.88
N ARG A 3 -17.57 -1.80 17.54
CA ARG A 3 -17.65 -1.34 18.93
C ARG A 3 -18.69 -0.25 19.16
N THR A 4 -18.86 0.65 18.20
CA THR A 4 -19.90 1.68 18.23
C THR A 4 -21.32 1.07 18.16
N GLY A 5 -21.48 -0.05 17.45
CA GLY A 5 -22.73 -0.82 17.45
C GLY A 5 -23.06 -1.42 18.82
N ILE A 6 -22.05 -1.94 19.54
CA ILE A 6 -22.22 -2.46 20.91
C ILE A 6 -22.49 -1.31 21.88
N GLU A 7 -21.77 -0.19 21.76
CA GLU A 7 -22.01 1.05 22.53
C GLU A 7 -23.46 1.52 22.38
N ARG A 8 -23.99 1.55 21.13
CA ARG A 8 -25.38 1.89 20.85
C ARG A 8 -26.36 1.00 21.62
N ALA A 9 -26.13 -0.32 21.60
CA ALA A 9 -27.00 -1.28 22.26
C ALA A 9 -27.00 -1.11 23.80
N ILE A 10 -25.83 -0.95 24.40
CA ILE A 10 -25.71 -0.73 25.85
C ILE A 10 -26.39 0.59 26.24
N GLY A 11 -26.13 1.68 25.52
CA GLY A 11 -26.74 2.97 25.77
C GLY A 11 -28.25 2.93 25.63
N SER A 12 -28.81 2.30 24.58
CA SER A 12 -30.24 2.14 24.40
C SER A 12 -30.90 1.42 25.58
N ASN A 13 -30.29 0.31 26.03
CA ASN A 13 -30.81 -0.43 27.18
C ASN A 13 -30.71 0.39 28.47
N THR A 14 -29.64 1.15 28.69
CA THR A 14 -29.44 1.97 29.87
C THR A 14 -30.47 3.12 29.93
N PHE A 15 -30.67 3.84 28.84
CA PHE A 15 -31.66 4.90 28.76
C PHE A 15 -33.09 4.37 28.93
N ALA A 16 -33.42 3.22 28.31
CA ALA A 16 -34.73 2.60 28.50
C ALA A 16 -35.00 2.14 29.95
N ALA A 17 -34.01 1.53 30.57
CA ALA A 17 -34.08 1.03 31.93
C ALA A 17 -33.83 2.13 33.01
N LYS A 18 -33.36 3.31 32.59
CA LYS A 18 -32.88 4.40 33.45
C LYS A 18 -31.79 3.98 34.45
N LYS A 19 -31.05 2.92 34.15
CA LYS A 19 -29.95 2.39 34.94
C LYS A 19 -29.09 1.47 34.16
N PHE A 20 -27.82 1.36 34.50
CA PHE A 20 -26.96 0.32 33.98
C PHE A 20 -27.30 -1.04 34.60
N SER A 21 -27.34 -2.09 33.79
CA SER A 21 -27.28 -3.46 34.28
C SER A 21 -25.89 -3.79 34.84
N SER A 22 -25.81 -4.81 35.70
CA SER A 22 -24.55 -5.19 36.33
C SER A 22 -23.42 -5.42 35.28
N GLY A 23 -22.26 -4.81 35.51
CA GLY A 23 -21.09 -4.87 34.63
C GLY A 23 -21.18 -4.12 33.29
N MET A 24 -22.34 -3.49 33.00
CA MET A 24 -22.50 -2.82 31.71
C MET A 24 -21.90 -1.40 31.70
N TYR A 25 -21.73 -0.76 32.83
CA TYR A 25 -21.02 0.52 32.91
C TYR A 25 -19.54 0.34 32.57
N GLU A 26 -18.88 -0.64 33.17
CA GLU A 26 -17.48 -0.98 32.91
C GLU A 26 -17.25 -1.36 31.45
N LYS A 27 -18.18 -2.14 30.88
CA LYS A 27 -18.14 -2.50 29.47
C LYS A 27 -18.34 -1.28 28.56
N TYR A 28 -19.27 -0.39 28.89
CA TYR A 28 -19.52 0.84 28.14
C TYR A 28 -18.29 1.76 28.11
N THR A 29 -17.72 2.02 29.29
CA THR A 29 -16.50 2.85 29.43
C THR A 29 -15.33 2.26 28.66
N GLY A 30 -15.12 0.94 28.75
CA GLY A 30 -14.10 0.23 28.00
C GLY A 30 -14.26 0.44 26.49
N LEU A 31 -15.49 0.30 25.97
CA LEU A 31 -15.77 0.50 24.53
C LEU A 31 -15.49 1.92 24.07
N VAL A 32 -15.87 2.93 24.87
CA VAL A 32 -15.60 4.34 24.53
C VAL A 32 -14.10 4.62 24.50
N TYR A 33 -13.36 4.13 25.50
CA TYR A 33 -11.92 4.28 25.59
C TYR A 33 -11.19 3.56 24.44
N GLU A 34 -11.55 2.31 24.14
CA GLU A 34 -10.97 1.56 23.03
C GLU A 34 -11.18 2.26 21.68
N GLN A 35 -12.38 2.82 21.44
CA GLN A 35 -12.66 3.57 20.22
C GLN A 35 -11.73 4.77 20.10
N GLN A 36 -11.52 5.51 21.19
CA GLN A 36 -10.61 6.66 21.18
C GLN A 36 -9.17 6.23 20.87
N MET A 37 -8.68 5.17 21.50
CA MET A 37 -7.34 4.62 21.24
C MET A 37 -7.15 4.21 19.77
N PHE A 38 -8.17 3.56 19.17
CA PHE A 38 -8.11 3.20 17.75
C PHE A 38 -8.11 4.42 16.83
N ILE A 39 -8.89 5.46 17.14
CA ILE A 39 -8.94 6.71 16.37
C ILE A 39 -7.57 7.42 16.46
N GLU A 40 -6.99 7.53 17.63
CA GLU A 40 -5.68 8.15 17.83
C GLU A 40 -4.58 7.39 17.07
N GLY A 41 -4.59 6.04 17.15
CA GLY A 41 -3.69 5.19 16.39
C GLY A 41 -3.87 5.37 14.88
N PHE A 42 -5.09 5.38 14.38
CA PHE A 42 -5.41 5.64 12.98
C PHE A 42 -4.88 7.00 12.52
N LEU A 43 -5.19 8.07 13.25
CA LEU A 43 -4.78 9.44 12.89
C LEU A 43 -3.26 9.64 12.90
N LYS A 44 -2.51 8.79 13.60
CA LYS A 44 -1.05 8.83 13.62
C LYS A 44 -0.42 8.35 12.32
N TYR A 45 -1.03 7.35 11.66
CA TYR A 45 -0.43 6.65 10.53
C TYR A 45 -1.12 6.87 9.19
N VAL A 46 -2.33 7.44 9.20
CA VAL A 46 -3.10 7.70 7.98
C VAL A 46 -2.53 8.88 7.19
N SER A 47 -2.71 8.86 5.87
CA SER A 47 -2.32 9.97 4.99
C SER A 47 -3.03 11.28 5.36
N GLU A 48 -2.42 12.43 5.06
CA GLU A 48 -3.05 13.74 5.31
C GLU A 48 -4.37 13.91 4.53
N LYS A 49 -4.50 13.31 3.34
CA LYS A 49 -5.76 13.25 2.58
C LYS A 49 -6.87 12.60 3.40
N ASN A 50 -6.62 11.40 3.91
CA ASN A 50 -7.59 10.63 4.69
C ASN A 50 -7.85 11.24 6.07
N LYS A 51 -6.83 11.87 6.67
CA LYS A 51 -6.97 12.63 7.92
C LYS A 51 -7.91 13.82 7.77
N ASN A 52 -7.80 14.56 6.66
CA ASN A 52 -8.67 15.68 6.38
C ASN A 52 -10.10 15.22 6.10
N PHE A 53 -10.27 14.14 5.35
CA PHE A 53 -11.59 13.54 5.13
C PHE A 53 -12.23 13.08 6.45
N TYR A 54 -11.48 12.42 7.33
CA TYR A 54 -11.95 12.05 8.65
C TYR A 54 -12.41 13.28 9.45
N LYS A 55 -11.60 14.34 9.51
CA LYS A 55 -11.94 15.57 10.26
C LYS A 55 -13.20 16.24 9.72
N GLU A 56 -13.37 16.29 8.40
CA GLU A 56 -14.57 16.80 7.76
C GLU A 56 -15.81 16.01 8.20
N LYS A 57 -15.74 14.69 8.09
CA LYS A 57 -16.86 13.79 8.39
C LYS A 57 -17.23 13.78 9.88
N ILE A 58 -16.25 13.85 10.78
CA ILE A 58 -16.50 13.82 12.22
C ILE A 58 -16.98 15.18 12.79
N ASN A 59 -16.88 16.25 11.99
CA ASN A 59 -17.33 17.58 12.41
C ASN A 59 -18.84 17.82 12.17
N GLN A 60 -19.63 16.77 11.98
CA GLN A 60 -21.07 16.88 11.80
C GLN A 60 -21.79 17.04 13.13
N PRO A 61 -22.91 17.80 13.21
CA PRO A 61 -23.64 18.08 14.45
C PRO A 61 -24.01 16.81 15.23
N VAL A 62 -24.42 15.76 14.55
CA VAL A 62 -24.79 14.48 15.17
C VAL A 62 -23.69 13.87 16.02
N ILE A 63 -22.42 14.08 15.66
CA ILE A 63 -21.29 13.58 16.44
C ILE A 63 -21.22 14.26 17.81
N ASN A 64 -21.46 15.56 17.86
CA ASN A 64 -21.51 16.31 19.11
C ASN A 64 -22.75 15.93 19.96
N GLU A 65 -23.90 15.75 19.31
CA GLU A 65 -25.11 15.28 20.00
C GLU A 65 -24.88 13.92 20.66
N VAL A 66 -24.31 12.96 19.92
CA VAL A 66 -23.96 11.65 20.48
C VAL A 66 -22.92 11.76 21.59
N LYS A 67 -21.93 12.65 21.45
CA LYS A 67 -20.89 12.86 22.46
C LYS A 67 -21.51 13.39 23.76
N ASP A 68 -22.49 14.30 23.70
CA ASP A 68 -23.13 14.85 24.87
C ASP A 68 -24.04 13.83 25.55
N MET A 69 -24.81 13.02 24.80
CA MET A 69 -25.56 11.89 25.35
C MET A 69 -24.62 10.84 25.98
N SER A 70 -23.46 10.54 25.35
CA SER A 70 -22.46 9.64 25.90
C SER A 70 -21.84 10.18 27.22
N LYS A 71 -21.60 11.49 27.34
CA LYS A 71 -21.15 12.10 28.59
C LYS A 71 -22.14 11.88 29.74
N ASN A 72 -23.43 11.95 29.45
CA ASN A 72 -24.48 11.64 30.47
C ASN A 72 -24.37 10.19 30.97
N LEU A 73 -24.08 9.21 30.07
CA LEU A 73 -23.82 7.82 30.46
C LEU A 73 -22.52 7.68 31.28
N LEU A 74 -21.45 8.38 30.87
CA LEU A 74 -20.15 8.32 31.55
C LEU A 74 -20.18 8.95 32.94
N SER A 75 -21.02 9.97 33.17
CA SER A 75 -21.14 10.63 34.47
C SER A 75 -21.66 9.71 35.60
N TYR A 76 -22.22 8.55 35.24
CA TYR A 76 -22.59 7.51 36.21
C TYR A 76 -21.41 6.99 37.03
N GLY A 77 -20.17 7.08 36.49
CA GLY A 77 -18.96 6.73 37.23
C GLY A 77 -18.69 7.64 38.42
N GLU A 78 -19.05 8.94 38.30
CA GLU A 78 -18.84 9.95 39.30
C GLU A 78 -20.06 10.08 40.25
N ASN A 79 -21.26 9.91 39.70
CA ASN A 79 -22.50 9.99 40.42
C ASN A 79 -23.44 8.82 40.05
N ARG A 80 -23.71 7.93 41.00
CA ARG A 80 -24.62 6.78 40.81
C ARG A 80 -26.08 7.13 40.69
N ASP A 81 -26.45 8.34 41.09
CA ASP A 81 -27.83 8.87 41.07
C ASP A 81 -28.09 9.70 39.79
N VAL A 82 -27.31 9.52 38.77
CA VAL A 82 -27.50 10.18 37.45
C VAL A 82 -28.88 9.84 36.91
N ASN A 83 -29.62 10.87 36.52
CA ASN A 83 -30.86 10.72 35.79
C ASN A 83 -30.61 10.58 34.29
N PHE A 84 -30.96 9.42 33.74
CA PHE A 84 -30.85 9.14 32.30
C PHE A 84 -32.16 9.59 31.61
N GLU A 85 -32.23 10.88 31.24
CA GLU A 85 -33.41 11.47 30.59
C GLU A 85 -33.46 11.32 29.08
N THR A 86 -32.37 10.95 28.44
CA THR A 86 -32.31 10.78 26.99
C THR A 86 -33.29 9.69 26.53
N ASP A 87 -34.13 10.03 25.55
CA ASP A 87 -35.00 9.04 24.90
C ASP A 87 -34.17 7.96 24.21
N PRO A 88 -34.37 6.68 24.50
CA PRO A 88 -33.61 5.58 23.91
C PRO A 88 -33.76 5.51 22.40
N THR A 89 -34.86 5.99 21.83
CA THR A 89 -35.08 6.00 20.38
C THR A 89 -34.25 7.12 19.71
N ILE A 90 -34.13 8.25 20.35
CA ILE A 90 -33.26 9.37 19.90
C ILE A 90 -31.81 8.93 19.96
N TRP A 91 -31.36 8.33 21.07
CA TRP A 91 -30.03 7.76 21.18
C TRP A 91 -29.74 6.76 20.06
N PHE A 92 -30.65 5.79 19.85
CA PHE A 92 -30.48 4.76 18.81
C PHE A 92 -30.36 5.37 17.42
N SER A 93 -31.23 6.34 17.10
CA SER A 93 -31.19 7.04 15.79
C SER A 93 -29.88 7.78 15.58
N LYS A 94 -29.45 8.59 16.53
CA LYS A 94 -28.23 9.41 16.45
C LYS A 94 -26.97 8.55 16.40
N MET A 95 -26.92 7.46 17.16
CA MET A 95 -25.85 6.50 17.09
C MET A 95 -25.82 5.76 15.74
N THR A 96 -26.97 5.52 15.13
CA THR A 96 -27.05 4.94 13.78
C THR A 96 -26.48 5.90 12.73
N GLU A 97 -26.80 7.20 12.84
CA GLU A 97 -26.22 8.23 11.97
C GLU A 97 -24.68 8.30 12.15
N LYS A 98 -24.17 8.29 13.39
CA LYS A 98 -22.73 8.19 13.68
C LYS A 98 -22.10 6.96 13.04
N ILE A 99 -22.72 5.78 13.13
CA ILE A 99 -22.23 4.54 12.52
C ILE A 99 -22.16 4.67 11.00
N ASN A 100 -23.15 5.32 10.37
CA ASN A 100 -23.16 5.55 8.93
C ASN A 100 -22.04 6.51 8.49
N ILE A 101 -21.72 7.54 9.29
CA ILE A 101 -20.56 8.41 9.06
C ILE A 101 -19.26 7.61 9.13
N LEU A 102 -19.09 6.78 10.16
CA LEU A 102 -17.91 5.91 10.30
C LEU A 102 -17.79 4.91 9.13
N ARG A 103 -18.91 4.43 8.60
CA ARG A 103 -18.93 3.59 7.41
C ARG A 103 -18.44 4.35 6.17
N GLN A 104 -18.91 5.58 5.96
CA GLN A 104 -18.42 6.41 4.84
C GLN A 104 -16.91 6.65 4.91
N ILE A 105 -16.37 6.85 6.12
CA ILE A 105 -14.93 6.99 6.34
C ILE A 105 -14.21 5.70 5.99
N GLU A 106 -14.69 4.56 6.46
CA GLU A 106 -14.14 3.23 6.19
C GLU A 106 -14.13 2.93 4.68
N ASP A 107 -15.25 3.16 4.00
CA ASP A 107 -15.40 2.91 2.56
C ASP A 107 -14.42 3.81 1.75
N HIS A 108 -14.31 5.09 2.11
CA HIS A 108 -13.37 6.02 1.46
C HIS A 108 -11.90 5.58 1.62
N ILE A 109 -11.51 5.21 2.85
CA ILE A 109 -10.13 4.78 3.13
C ILE A 109 -9.81 3.47 2.43
N SER A 110 -10.77 2.54 2.40
CA SER A 110 -10.61 1.26 1.70
C SER A 110 -10.42 1.48 0.19
N THR A 111 -11.19 2.36 -0.42
CA THR A 111 -11.05 2.73 -1.84
C THR A 111 -9.69 3.37 -2.10
N ASP A 112 -9.29 4.36 -1.32
CA ASP A 112 -7.99 5.04 -1.45
C ASP A 112 -6.81 4.07 -1.30
N MET A 113 -6.93 3.09 -0.41
CA MET A 113 -5.92 2.03 -0.23
C MET A 113 -5.84 1.12 -1.46
N ILE A 114 -6.97 0.69 -2.02
CA ILE A 114 -7.01 -0.15 -3.23
C ILE A 114 -6.37 0.59 -4.40
N GLU A 115 -6.78 1.84 -4.65
CA GLU A 115 -6.20 2.69 -5.71
C GLU A 115 -4.68 2.85 -5.56
N SER A 116 -4.21 3.06 -4.32
CA SER A 116 -2.78 3.18 -4.02
C SER A 116 -2.01 1.89 -4.30
N ILE A 117 -2.58 0.73 -3.96
CA ILE A 117 -1.99 -0.59 -4.23
C ILE A 117 -1.94 -0.87 -5.72
N GLU A 118 -3.02 -0.56 -6.46
CA GLU A 118 -3.08 -0.75 -7.91
C GLU A 118 -2.05 0.12 -8.64
N ALA A 119 -1.92 1.40 -8.25
CA ALA A 119 -0.92 2.30 -8.80
C ALA A 119 0.51 1.81 -8.53
N TYR A 120 0.78 1.33 -7.32
CA TYR A 120 2.09 0.75 -6.97
C TYR A 120 2.38 -0.52 -7.78
N SER A 121 1.42 -1.42 -7.91
CA SER A 121 1.55 -2.68 -8.68
C SER A 121 1.82 -2.41 -10.16
N SER A 122 1.09 -1.48 -10.77
CA SER A 122 1.28 -1.10 -12.18
C SER A 122 2.69 -0.52 -12.43
N ASN A 123 3.17 0.33 -11.54
CA ASN A 123 4.50 0.93 -11.65
C ASN A 123 5.62 -0.12 -11.54
N GLN A 124 5.46 -1.09 -10.66
CA GLN A 124 6.42 -2.19 -10.48
C GLN A 124 6.45 -3.13 -11.68
N THR A 125 5.31 -3.41 -12.30
CA THR A 125 5.20 -4.22 -13.50
C THR A 125 5.91 -3.56 -14.69
N ASN A 126 5.73 -2.26 -14.89
CA ASN A 126 6.42 -1.49 -15.93
C ASN A 126 7.94 -1.47 -15.74
N PHE A 127 8.41 -1.33 -14.51
CA PHE A 127 9.83 -1.41 -14.18
C PHE A 127 10.42 -2.80 -14.47
N MET A 128 9.69 -3.86 -14.19
CA MET A 128 10.10 -5.23 -14.52
C MET A 128 10.23 -5.44 -16.04
N TYR A 129 9.28 -4.96 -16.85
CA TYR A 129 9.41 -4.99 -18.32
C TYR A 129 10.63 -4.21 -18.82
N PHE A 130 10.90 -3.04 -18.24
CA PHE A 130 12.09 -2.26 -18.57
C PHE A 130 13.37 -3.05 -18.30
N LEU A 131 13.50 -3.73 -17.16
CA LEU A 131 14.67 -4.57 -16.86
C LEU A 131 14.83 -5.74 -17.86
N VAL A 132 13.74 -6.37 -18.26
CA VAL A 132 13.76 -7.44 -19.27
C VAL A 132 14.26 -6.90 -20.61
N LEU A 133 13.77 -5.75 -21.06
CA LEU A 133 14.25 -5.13 -22.32
C LEU A 133 15.74 -4.79 -22.26
N VAL A 134 16.20 -4.22 -21.16
CA VAL A 134 17.63 -3.93 -20.97
C VAL A 134 18.48 -5.22 -21.03
N SER A 135 18.03 -6.30 -20.40
CA SER A 135 18.77 -7.58 -20.44
C SER A 135 18.85 -8.17 -21.85
N ILE A 136 17.77 -8.11 -22.62
CA ILE A 136 17.76 -8.54 -24.02
C ILE A 136 18.73 -7.69 -24.85
N PHE A 137 18.74 -6.38 -24.66
CA PHE A 137 19.64 -5.47 -25.36
C PHE A 137 21.12 -5.78 -25.07
N LEU A 138 21.46 -6.07 -23.82
CA LEU A 138 22.82 -6.47 -23.44
C LEU A 138 23.23 -7.80 -24.08
N ILE A 139 22.34 -8.77 -24.16
CA ILE A 139 22.60 -10.05 -24.82
C ILE A 139 22.91 -9.82 -26.32
N ILE A 140 22.15 -8.97 -27.00
CA ILE A 140 22.38 -8.63 -28.41
C ILE A 140 23.76 -7.99 -28.59
N ILE A 141 24.18 -7.09 -27.72
CA ILE A 141 25.50 -6.47 -27.76
C ILE A 141 26.59 -7.56 -27.64
N ILE A 142 26.47 -8.45 -26.65
CA ILE A 142 27.46 -9.51 -26.40
C ILE A 142 27.58 -10.43 -27.65
N VAL A 143 26.44 -10.84 -28.22
CA VAL A 143 26.44 -11.68 -29.43
C VAL A 143 27.14 -10.97 -30.60
N ASN A 144 26.86 -9.69 -30.83
CA ASN A 144 27.51 -8.90 -31.87
C ASN A 144 29.03 -8.80 -31.64
N LEU A 145 29.46 -8.58 -30.40
CA LEU A 145 30.89 -8.55 -30.06
C LEU A 145 31.57 -9.89 -30.32
N VAL A 146 30.94 -10.99 -29.95
CA VAL A 146 31.47 -12.36 -30.22
C VAL A 146 31.63 -12.59 -31.73
N ILE A 147 30.62 -12.23 -32.53
CA ILE A 147 30.69 -12.36 -34.01
C ILE A 147 31.81 -11.49 -34.58
N PHE A 148 31.91 -10.23 -34.09
CA PHE A 148 32.95 -9.30 -34.53
C PHE A 148 34.38 -9.82 -34.23
N PHE A 149 34.61 -10.29 -33.00
CA PHE A 149 35.90 -10.84 -32.61
C PHE A 149 36.24 -12.13 -33.38
N ASN A 150 35.27 -13.05 -33.50
CA ASN A 150 35.50 -14.28 -34.30
C ASN A 150 35.86 -13.98 -35.75
N SER A 151 35.17 -13.05 -36.39
CA SER A 151 35.46 -12.67 -37.77
C SER A 151 36.87 -12.08 -37.91
N ASN A 152 37.27 -11.19 -36.98
CA ASN A 152 38.59 -10.56 -37.04
C ASN A 152 39.73 -11.56 -36.76
N ILE A 153 39.55 -12.42 -35.75
CA ILE A 153 40.53 -13.46 -35.40
C ILE A 153 40.68 -14.46 -36.56
N SER A 154 39.56 -14.92 -37.15
CA SER A 154 39.60 -15.84 -38.28
C SER A 154 40.33 -15.24 -39.49
N LYS A 155 40.12 -13.95 -39.79
CA LYS A 155 40.84 -13.25 -40.86
C LYS A 155 42.34 -13.15 -40.55
N ALA A 156 42.72 -12.82 -39.33
CA ALA A 156 44.12 -12.73 -38.93
C ALA A 156 44.82 -14.10 -39.02
N ILE A 157 44.18 -15.17 -38.54
CA ILE A 157 44.70 -16.55 -38.64
C ILE A 157 44.86 -16.96 -40.10
N SER A 158 43.87 -16.68 -40.98
CA SER A 158 43.94 -16.98 -42.39
C SER A 158 45.11 -16.26 -43.09
N LYS A 159 45.34 -14.97 -42.75
CA LYS A 159 46.49 -14.22 -43.26
C LYS A 159 47.83 -14.85 -42.87
N ILE A 160 47.96 -15.20 -41.58
CA ILE A 160 49.18 -15.88 -41.06
C ILE A 160 49.36 -17.22 -41.75
N TYR A 161 48.31 -18.04 -41.90
CA TYR A 161 48.39 -19.34 -42.56
C TYR A 161 48.81 -19.17 -43.98
N ASN A 162 48.22 -18.29 -44.77
CA ASN A 162 48.60 -18.03 -46.18
C ASN A 162 50.02 -17.52 -46.27
N GLY A 163 50.50 -16.69 -45.35
CA GLY A 163 51.85 -16.22 -45.28
C GLY A 163 52.87 -17.35 -45.05
N ILE A 164 52.57 -18.27 -44.14
CA ILE A 164 53.40 -19.44 -43.88
C ILE A 164 53.43 -20.37 -45.13
N GLU A 165 52.29 -20.63 -45.76
CA GLU A 165 52.16 -21.44 -46.95
C GLU A 165 53.00 -20.87 -48.11
N GLN A 166 52.93 -19.58 -48.40
CA GLN A 166 53.72 -18.90 -49.39
C GLN A 166 55.21 -19.00 -49.07
N PHE A 167 55.63 -18.79 -47.83
CA PHE A 167 57.00 -18.92 -47.40
C PHE A 167 57.55 -20.35 -47.63
N MET A 168 56.76 -21.36 -47.30
CA MET A 168 57.10 -22.76 -47.52
C MET A 168 57.27 -23.07 -49.03
N LYS A 169 56.37 -22.59 -49.92
CA LYS A 169 56.43 -22.70 -51.35
C LYS A 169 57.68 -22.01 -51.92
N TYR A 170 58.05 -20.86 -51.36
CA TYR A 170 59.31 -20.18 -51.75
C TYR A 170 60.55 -21.00 -51.37
N LEU A 171 60.59 -21.52 -50.17
CA LEU A 171 61.67 -22.38 -49.71
C LEU A 171 61.82 -23.65 -50.58
N ASN A 172 60.72 -24.24 -51.00
CA ASN A 172 60.70 -25.42 -51.89
C ASN A 172 61.00 -25.07 -53.33
N ARG A 173 61.26 -23.80 -53.69
CA ARG A 173 61.46 -23.30 -55.05
C ARG A 173 60.27 -23.52 -55.99
N GLU A 174 59.08 -23.59 -55.47
CA GLU A 174 57.81 -23.69 -56.22
C GLU A 174 57.36 -22.33 -56.74
N ILE A 175 57.75 -21.25 -56.04
CA ILE A 175 57.53 -19.85 -56.42
C ILE A 175 58.86 -19.11 -56.35
N ASN A 176 59.03 -18.11 -57.23
CA ASN A 176 60.30 -17.34 -57.32
C ASN A 176 60.29 -16.05 -56.52
N GLU A 177 59.11 -15.54 -56.15
CA GLU A 177 58.90 -14.28 -55.39
C GLU A 177 57.82 -14.49 -54.36
N LEU A 178 57.95 -13.77 -53.21
CA LEU A 178 56.96 -13.73 -52.18
C LEU A 178 55.96 -12.58 -52.47
N GLU A 179 54.68 -12.87 -52.51
CA GLU A 179 53.64 -11.83 -52.60
C GLU A 179 53.54 -11.06 -51.31
N TYR A 180 53.45 -9.72 -51.37
CA TYR A 180 53.29 -8.89 -50.17
C TYR A 180 51.95 -9.14 -49.48
N ILE A 181 51.96 -9.51 -48.22
CA ILE A 181 50.79 -9.72 -47.43
C ILE A 181 50.58 -8.46 -46.59
N ASP A 182 49.55 -7.66 -46.89
CA ASP A 182 49.13 -6.54 -46.09
C ASP A 182 48.39 -7.03 -44.81
N PHE A 183 48.87 -6.63 -43.63
CA PHE A 183 48.38 -7.09 -42.30
C PHE A 183 47.35 -6.17 -41.73
#